data_872fd84235af380139d2af32c6bb3fa8
#
_entry.id   872fd84235af380139d2af32c6bb3fa8
#
_cell.length_a   1.000
_cell.length_b   1.000
_cell.length_c   1.000
_cell.angle_alpha   90.00
_cell.angle_beta   90.00
_cell.angle_gamma   90.00
#
_symmetry.space_group_name_H-M   'P 1'
#
loop_
_entity.id
_entity.type
_entity.pdbx_description
1 polymer ?
#
loop_
_entity_poly.entity_id
_entity_poly.type
_entity_poly.pdbx_seq_one_letter_code
_entity_poly.pdbx_strand_id
1 'polypeptide(L)'
;MAIYEYFNSGQYNSETTNDNLEKLKSLDLNIDISYDNFNKLEKIQKKKLFPFLNKNNKDYDRIYVDLVIDINANKDEYMINYYDMKYYQKKVEELLDNNKIIENNDIDPYNFSRFSNINNLNNIESTISIPTKNQYDISYIKSHNKIERLGIYILPKNASPGFKNFRRILNFIKDKFDIYLFLDNKKEDLDDDDMEFIKDINNTFYLSNLTDKEVANLIYEKKLTILLSIYGFYMRKEVMLMKPVPIIISYQEPPVIYPKSCYDYNLIDKYLYDSLKKYANIDETKFKFINLDIFILPVPFYSNFNNIIKPIYDPKKIKIGLIAYSPKISHELVKLVNKIIKIENVYITIYGFNSIKWLKVLFPSEKIIIDSYDNTNPVKLQDNILFIDSVNYNNHSTALEILKLKIPFIGFKNVKRYHGLFSESLIKTIDMEKYLLADNIDDYVKKVNLCICNEKVYYKLYDRFVDKLDESKILSDEYYTDKLAETINNFYSNYKK
;
A
#
# COMPACT_ATOMS: atom_id res chain seq x y z
N MET A 1 2.85 -36.31 18.32
CA MET A 1 4.26 -36.34 18.73
C MET A 1 5.16 -36.78 17.57
N ALA A 2 5.00 -37.95 16.96
CA ALA A 2 5.85 -38.44 15.85
C ALA A 2 5.92 -37.52 14.61
N ILE A 3 4.85 -36.85 14.24
CA ILE A 3 4.81 -35.90 13.12
C ILE A 3 5.58 -34.62 13.45
N TYR A 4 5.48 -34.12 14.68
CA TYR A 4 6.22 -32.96 15.16
C TYR A 4 7.73 -33.24 15.22
N GLU A 5 8.13 -34.44 15.65
CA GLU A 5 9.52 -34.90 15.66
C GLU A 5 10.07 -35.09 14.25
N TYR A 6 9.25 -35.60 13.32
CA TYR A 6 9.62 -35.76 11.92
C TYR A 6 9.92 -34.41 11.25
N PHE A 7 9.13 -33.36 11.52
CA PHE A 7 9.35 -32.03 10.98
C PHE A 7 10.54 -31.29 11.61
N ASN A 8 10.90 -31.63 12.84
CA ASN A 8 12.03 -31.02 13.58
C ASN A 8 13.38 -31.73 13.36
N SER A 9 13.42 -32.93 12.80
CA SER A 9 14.64 -33.75 12.70
C SER A 9 15.69 -33.28 11.69
N GLY A 10 15.44 -32.19 10.92
CA GLY A 10 16.42 -31.60 9.99
C GLY A 10 16.90 -32.50 8.83
N GLN A 11 16.37 -33.71 8.68
CA GLN A 11 16.74 -34.67 7.63
C GLN A 11 16.00 -34.42 6.32
N TYR A 12 16.06 -33.20 5.82
CA TYR A 12 15.37 -32.84 4.58
C TYR A 12 16.32 -32.70 3.40
N ASN A 13 16.19 -33.65 2.42
CA ASN A 13 16.69 -33.48 1.08
C ASN A 13 15.51 -33.07 0.16
N SER A 14 15.68 -32.06 -0.69
CA SER A 14 14.61 -31.43 -1.49
C SER A 14 13.89 -32.37 -2.50
N GLU A 15 14.50 -33.47 -2.87
CA GLU A 15 13.95 -34.39 -3.87
C GLU A 15 12.97 -35.45 -3.31
N THR A 16 13.08 -35.81 -2.02
CA THR A 16 12.18 -36.77 -1.38
C THR A 16 10.86 -36.17 -0.86
N THR A 17 10.68 -34.86 -1.03
CA THR A 17 9.63 -34.08 -0.34
C THR A 17 8.26 -34.26 -0.97
N ASN A 18 8.15 -34.41 -2.30
CA ASN A 18 6.86 -34.47 -2.98
C ASN A 18 6.18 -35.85 -2.79
N ASP A 19 6.92 -36.95 -2.88
CA ASP A 19 6.36 -38.30 -2.70
C ASP A 19 5.89 -38.53 -1.25
N ASN A 20 6.60 -38.00 -0.29
CA ASN A 20 6.21 -38.07 1.12
C ASN A 20 5.01 -37.16 1.46
N LEU A 21 4.86 -36.01 0.79
CA LEU A 21 3.71 -35.13 0.95
C LEU A 21 2.43 -35.78 0.38
N GLU A 22 2.52 -36.43 -0.77
CA GLU A 22 1.39 -37.17 -1.36
C GLU A 22 1.00 -38.38 -0.51
N LYS A 23 1.97 -39.11 0.05
CA LYS A 23 1.70 -40.18 1.03
C LYS A 23 1.05 -39.65 2.31
N LEU A 24 1.47 -38.50 2.82
CA LEU A 24 0.86 -37.85 4.00
C LEU A 24 -0.57 -37.37 3.69
N LYS A 25 -0.83 -36.86 2.48
CA LYS A 25 -2.20 -36.49 2.05
C LYS A 25 -3.12 -37.72 1.99
N SER A 26 -2.62 -38.88 1.66
CA SER A 26 -3.39 -40.12 1.62
C SER A 26 -3.77 -40.68 2.99
N LEU A 27 -3.19 -40.18 4.07
CA LEU A 27 -3.42 -40.64 5.45
C LEU A 27 -4.61 -39.97 6.15
N ASP A 28 -5.31 -39.03 5.50
CA ASP A 28 -6.46 -38.27 6.05
C ASP A 28 -6.17 -37.74 7.48
N LEU A 29 -4.99 -37.16 7.65
CA LEU A 29 -4.52 -36.67 8.94
C LEU A 29 -5.27 -35.39 9.33
N ASN A 30 -5.81 -35.40 10.53
CA ASN A 30 -6.58 -34.29 11.11
C ASN A 30 -5.80 -33.76 12.31
N ILE A 31 -4.97 -32.72 12.10
CA ILE A 31 -4.04 -32.19 13.11
C ILE A 31 -4.67 -31.02 13.84
N ASP A 32 -4.82 -31.17 15.15
CA ASP A 32 -5.19 -30.06 16.05
C ASP A 32 -3.94 -29.36 16.57
N ILE A 33 -3.85 -28.05 16.29
CA ILE A 33 -2.80 -27.19 16.82
C ILE A 33 -3.41 -25.85 17.24
N SER A 34 -2.99 -25.30 18.38
CA SER A 34 -3.38 -23.95 18.77
C SER A 34 -2.66 -22.90 17.92
N TYR A 35 -3.28 -21.73 17.77
CA TYR A 35 -2.71 -20.60 17.05
C TYR A 35 -1.30 -20.22 17.55
N ASP A 36 -1.11 -20.17 18.89
CA ASP A 36 0.18 -19.83 19.50
C ASP A 36 1.28 -20.84 19.16
N ASN A 37 0.95 -22.13 19.13
CA ASN A 37 1.90 -23.16 18.74
C ASN A 37 2.19 -23.15 17.24
N PHE A 38 1.19 -22.88 16.40
CA PHE A 38 1.37 -22.71 14.98
C PHE A 38 2.30 -21.52 14.68
N ASN A 39 2.15 -20.41 15.38
CA ASN A 39 2.97 -19.23 15.18
C ASN A 39 4.45 -19.39 15.56
N LYS A 40 4.76 -20.32 16.45
CA LYS A 40 6.15 -20.68 16.80
C LYS A 40 6.87 -21.49 15.71
N LEU A 41 6.13 -22.01 14.73
CA LEU A 41 6.71 -22.79 13.62
C LEU A 41 7.41 -21.87 12.62
N GLU A 42 8.48 -22.39 12.00
CA GLU A 42 9.09 -21.74 10.84
C GLU A 42 8.14 -21.73 9.63
N LYS A 43 8.30 -20.78 8.72
CA LYS A 43 7.44 -20.61 7.54
C LYS A 43 7.27 -21.90 6.71
N ILE A 44 8.36 -22.64 6.49
CA ILE A 44 8.33 -23.90 5.76
C ILE A 44 7.51 -24.96 6.50
N GLN A 45 7.62 -25.01 7.83
CA GLN A 45 6.86 -25.94 8.68
C GLN A 45 5.36 -25.61 8.66
N LYS A 46 5.01 -24.31 8.77
CA LYS A 46 3.62 -23.83 8.65
C LYS A 46 2.97 -24.28 7.35
N LYS A 47 3.66 -24.09 6.23
CA LYS A 47 3.17 -24.50 4.90
C LYS A 47 2.94 -26.01 4.81
N LYS A 48 3.87 -26.80 5.31
CA LYS A 48 3.78 -28.28 5.24
C LYS A 48 2.69 -28.83 6.14
N LEU A 49 2.45 -28.21 7.29
CA LEU A 49 1.44 -28.64 8.25
C LEU A 49 0.02 -28.24 7.81
N PHE A 50 -0.12 -27.13 7.13
CA PHE A 50 -1.40 -26.50 6.79
C PHE A 50 -2.42 -27.44 6.11
N PRO A 51 -2.06 -28.29 5.08
CA PRO A 51 -3.01 -29.20 4.43
C PRO A 51 -3.64 -30.24 5.37
N PHE A 52 -3.03 -30.47 6.53
CA PHE A 52 -3.42 -31.48 7.52
C PHE A 52 -4.13 -30.90 8.74
N LEU A 53 -4.36 -29.59 8.78
CA LEU A 53 -5.03 -28.96 9.91
C LEU A 53 -6.50 -29.38 9.98
N ASN A 54 -6.94 -29.66 11.19
CA ASN A 54 -8.35 -29.94 11.47
C ASN A 54 -9.20 -28.68 11.22
N LYS A 55 -10.08 -28.74 10.21
CA LYS A 55 -10.96 -27.63 9.83
C LYS A 55 -12.01 -27.29 10.90
N ASN A 56 -12.26 -28.19 11.85
CA ASN A 56 -13.14 -27.97 12.98
C ASN A 56 -12.41 -27.39 14.21
N ASN A 57 -11.09 -27.22 14.13
CA ASN A 57 -10.32 -26.56 15.20
C ASN A 57 -10.76 -25.09 15.31
N LYS A 58 -10.99 -24.63 16.54
CA LYS A 58 -11.42 -23.25 16.84
C LYS A 58 -10.46 -22.19 16.29
N ASP A 59 -9.17 -22.51 16.16
CA ASP A 59 -8.13 -21.60 15.67
C ASP A 59 -7.89 -21.73 14.15
N TYR A 60 -8.59 -22.66 13.46
CA TYR A 60 -8.33 -22.98 12.05
C TYR A 60 -8.46 -21.75 11.14
N ASP A 61 -9.56 -21.01 11.24
CA ASP A 61 -9.81 -19.86 10.38
C ASP A 61 -8.77 -18.76 10.58
N ARG A 62 -8.32 -18.55 11.83
CA ARG A 62 -7.27 -17.60 12.17
C ARG A 62 -5.91 -18.02 11.58
N ILE A 63 -5.52 -19.28 11.81
CA ILE A 63 -4.30 -19.87 11.24
C ILE A 63 -4.32 -19.77 9.72
N TYR A 64 -5.48 -20.04 9.11
CA TYR A 64 -5.65 -19.98 7.67
C TYR A 64 -5.39 -18.58 7.11
N VAL A 65 -5.99 -17.56 7.71
CA VAL A 65 -5.84 -16.17 7.26
C VAL A 65 -4.41 -15.69 7.40
N ASP A 66 -3.78 -15.92 8.55
CA ASP A 66 -2.39 -15.52 8.77
C ASP A 66 -1.43 -16.18 7.78
N LEU A 67 -1.61 -17.49 7.54
CA LEU A 67 -0.78 -18.19 6.59
C LEU A 67 -0.96 -17.65 5.17
N VAL A 68 -2.19 -17.35 4.75
CA VAL A 68 -2.45 -16.83 3.41
C VAL A 68 -1.90 -15.41 3.25
N ILE A 69 -1.98 -14.58 4.29
CA ILE A 69 -1.36 -13.26 4.30
C ILE A 69 0.16 -13.38 4.15
N ASP A 70 0.79 -14.25 4.95
CA ASP A 70 2.24 -14.48 4.89
C ASP A 70 2.68 -15.06 3.54
N ILE A 71 1.94 -16.01 2.99
CA ILE A 71 2.15 -16.57 1.65
C ILE A 71 2.06 -15.47 0.58
N ASN A 72 1.08 -14.56 0.68
CA ASN A 72 0.94 -13.46 -0.26
C ASN A 72 2.11 -12.46 -0.18
N ALA A 73 2.63 -12.23 1.01
CA ALA A 73 3.79 -11.37 1.23
C ALA A 73 5.11 -12.00 0.77
N ASN A 74 5.23 -13.34 0.89
CA ASN A 74 6.48 -14.08 0.74
C ASN A 74 6.35 -15.27 -0.23
N LYS A 75 5.73 -15.07 -1.40
CA LYS A 75 5.41 -16.14 -2.38
C LYS A 75 6.60 -16.98 -2.81
N ASP A 76 7.77 -16.38 -2.97
CA ASP A 76 8.98 -17.08 -3.40
C ASP A 76 9.47 -18.08 -2.37
N GLU A 77 9.36 -17.77 -1.09
CA GLU A 77 9.76 -18.67 0.00
C GLU A 77 8.86 -19.90 0.07
N TYR A 78 7.58 -19.73 -0.28
CA TYR A 78 6.60 -20.81 -0.19
C TYR A 78 6.49 -21.65 -1.45
N MET A 79 7.05 -21.22 -2.59
CA MET A 79 6.96 -21.92 -3.89
C MET A 79 5.55 -22.46 -4.21
N ILE A 80 4.55 -21.63 -3.94
CA ILE A 80 3.14 -22.03 -4.08
C ILE A 80 2.68 -21.87 -5.52
N ASN A 81 1.92 -22.85 -6.01
CA ASN A 81 1.28 -22.78 -7.31
C ASN A 81 0.26 -21.61 -7.34
N TYR A 82 0.21 -20.92 -8.47
CA TYR A 82 -0.71 -19.81 -8.71
C TYR A 82 -2.19 -20.17 -8.47
N TYR A 83 -2.62 -21.37 -8.85
CA TYR A 83 -4.00 -21.82 -8.66
C TYR A 83 -4.35 -22.01 -7.19
N ASP A 84 -3.42 -22.48 -6.39
CA ASP A 84 -3.58 -22.59 -4.94
C ASP A 84 -3.71 -21.21 -4.31
N MET A 85 -2.90 -20.24 -4.77
CA MET A 85 -2.98 -18.85 -4.33
C MET A 85 -4.34 -18.20 -4.62
N LYS A 86 -4.91 -18.49 -5.80
CA LYS A 86 -6.25 -18.01 -6.15
C LYS A 86 -7.32 -18.57 -5.21
N TYR A 87 -7.23 -19.86 -4.94
CA TYR A 87 -8.13 -20.52 -4.01
C TYR A 87 -8.03 -19.91 -2.60
N TYR A 88 -6.83 -19.74 -2.10
CA TYR A 88 -6.57 -19.16 -0.79
C TYR A 88 -7.04 -17.71 -0.68
N GLN A 89 -6.77 -16.88 -1.68
CA GLN A 89 -7.27 -15.50 -1.70
C GLN A 89 -8.80 -15.44 -1.63
N LYS A 90 -9.47 -16.24 -2.46
CA LYS A 90 -10.93 -16.32 -2.46
C LYS A 90 -11.47 -16.73 -1.10
N LYS A 91 -10.81 -17.70 -0.45
CA LYS A 91 -11.22 -18.20 0.86
C LYS A 91 -11.05 -17.15 1.95
N VAL A 92 -9.96 -16.38 1.94
CA VAL A 92 -9.76 -15.24 2.86
C VAL A 92 -10.83 -14.18 2.65
N GLU A 93 -11.12 -13.84 1.38
CA GLU A 93 -12.20 -12.91 1.05
C GLU A 93 -13.55 -13.40 1.62
N GLU A 94 -13.87 -14.67 1.43
CA GLU A 94 -15.10 -15.29 1.97
C GLU A 94 -15.16 -15.25 3.51
N LEU A 95 -14.03 -15.50 4.17
CA LEU A 95 -13.95 -15.49 5.64
C LEU A 95 -14.10 -14.08 6.19
N LEU A 96 -13.46 -13.09 5.56
CA LEU A 96 -13.58 -11.67 5.92
C LEU A 96 -14.98 -11.13 5.62
N ASP A 97 -15.57 -11.51 4.47
CA ASP A 97 -16.90 -11.07 4.05
C ASP A 97 -18.02 -11.64 4.96
N ASN A 98 -17.80 -12.80 5.56
CA ASN A 98 -18.76 -13.45 6.47
C ASN A 98 -18.58 -13.06 7.95
N ASN A 99 -17.70 -12.11 8.28
CA ASN A 99 -17.40 -11.65 9.65
C ASN A 99 -16.94 -12.77 10.62
N LYS A 100 -16.54 -13.94 10.11
CA LYS A 100 -16.22 -15.10 10.95
C LYS A 100 -14.91 -15.00 11.72
N ILE A 101 -14.01 -14.07 11.32
CA ILE A 101 -12.67 -13.96 11.87
C ILE A 101 -12.51 -12.75 12.80
N ILE A 102 -13.47 -11.84 12.77
CA ILE A 102 -13.37 -10.51 13.41
C ILE A 102 -13.44 -10.58 14.93
N GLU A 103 -14.00 -11.64 15.49
CA GLU A 103 -14.21 -11.73 16.95
C GLU A 103 -12.94 -11.92 17.80
N ASN A 104 -11.78 -12.22 17.20
CA ASN A 104 -10.54 -12.54 17.90
C ASN A 104 -9.24 -11.84 17.42
N ASN A 105 -9.33 -10.62 16.90
CA ASN A 105 -8.30 -9.60 17.12
C ASN A 105 -6.95 -9.60 16.45
N ASP A 106 -6.64 -10.22 15.33
CA ASP A 106 -5.26 -10.09 14.86
C ASP A 106 -5.07 -9.93 13.35
N ILE A 107 -6.10 -9.51 12.63
CA ILE A 107 -5.88 -9.05 11.26
C ILE A 107 -5.49 -7.57 11.33
N ASP A 108 -4.24 -7.28 10.95
CA ASP A 108 -3.77 -5.92 10.75
C ASP A 108 -4.76 -5.14 9.84
N PRO A 109 -5.19 -3.92 10.20
CA PRO A 109 -6.11 -3.10 9.42
C PRO A 109 -5.71 -2.92 7.96
N TYR A 110 -4.42 -2.89 7.64
CA TYR A 110 -3.93 -2.82 6.27
C TYR A 110 -4.27 -4.09 5.48
N ASN A 111 -4.04 -5.27 6.04
CA ASN A 111 -4.39 -6.52 5.40
C ASN A 111 -5.91 -6.69 5.31
N PHE A 112 -6.66 -6.28 6.32
CA PHE A 112 -8.12 -6.24 6.25
C PHE A 112 -8.60 -5.38 5.08
N SER A 113 -8.16 -4.13 4.98
CA SER A 113 -8.57 -3.21 3.90
C SER A 113 -8.12 -3.68 2.51
N ARG A 114 -7.04 -4.46 2.45
CA ARG A 114 -6.49 -5.02 1.21
C ARG A 114 -7.29 -6.20 0.66
N PHE A 115 -7.77 -7.09 1.53
CA PHE A 115 -8.42 -8.33 1.13
C PHE A 115 -9.94 -8.28 1.21
N SER A 116 -10.52 -7.47 2.11
CA SER A 116 -11.96 -7.40 2.27
C SER A 116 -12.64 -6.68 1.11
N ASN A 117 -13.92 -6.97 0.93
CA ASN A 117 -14.78 -6.15 0.07
C ASN A 117 -14.86 -4.72 0.63
N ILE A 118 -14.95 -3.72 -0.23
CA ILE A 118 -15.02 -2.31 0.18
C ILE A 118 -16.21 -2.03 1.11
N ASN A 119 -17.32 -2.76 0.97
CA ASN A 119 -18.49 -2.64 1.84
C ASN A 119 -18.22 -3.07 3.29
N ASN A 120 -17.17 -3.85 3.53
CA ASN A 120 -16.81 -4.33 4.86
C ASN A 120 -15.85 -3.38 5.60
N LEU A 121 -15.44 -2.27 5.00
CA LEU A 121 -14.57 -1.28 5.66
C LEU A 121 -15.20 -0.73 6.95
N ASN A 122 -16.53 -0.66 7.04
CA ASN A 122 -17.23 -0.27 8.27
C ASN A 122 -16.98 -1.22 9.46
N ASN A 123 -16.44 -2.41 9.21
CA ASN A 123 -16.13 -3.42 10.22
C ASN A 123 -14.64 -3.40 10.62
N ILE A 124 -13.82 -2.52 10.06
CA ILE A 124 -12.37 -2.47 10.34
C ILE A 124 -12.07 -2.24 11.83
N GLU A 125 -12.96 -1.55 12.54
CA GLU A 125 -12.82 -1.29 13.98
C GLU A 125 -12.74 -2.58 14.81
N SER A 126 -13.43 -3.64 14.39
CA SER A 126 -13.41 -4.93 15.07
C SER A 126 -12.05 -5.66 14.94
N THR A 127 -11.18 -5.23 14.04
CA THR A 127 -9.80 -5.74 13.91
C THR A 127 -8.82 -5.07 14.87
N ILE A 128 -9.29 -4.10 15.67
CA ILE A 128 -8.43 -3.25 16.51
C ILE A 128 -8.86 -3.37 17.96
N SER A 129 -7.95 -3.85 18.81
CA SER A 129 -8.15 -3.81 20.26
C SER A 129 -7.90 -2.38 20.78
N ILE A 130 -8.94 -1.71 21.25
CA ILE A 130 -8.86 -0.33 21.73
C ILE A 130 -8.74 -0.34 23.27
N PRO A 131 -7.68 0.26 23.85
CA PRO A 131 -7.59 0.43 25.29
C PRO A 131 -8.69 1.37 25.81
N THR A 132 -9.23 1.05 26.96
CA THR A 132 -10.49 1.62 27.48
C THR A 132 -10.42 3.06 28.01
N LYS A 133 -9.27 3.77 27.98
CA LYS A 133 -9.18 5.16 28.48
C LYS A 133 -8.08 5.98 27.83
N ASN A 134 -8.42 7.21 27.45
CA ASN A 134 -7.46 8.28 27.21
C ASN A 134 -6.65 8.54 28.50
N GLN A 135 -5.31 8.47 28.41
CA GLN A 135 -4.42 8.61 29.58
C GLN A 135 -3.99 10.08 29.80
N TYR A 136 -4.29 10.98 28.87
CA TYR A 136 -3.77 12.34 28.87
C TYR A 136 -4.87 13.41 28.94
N ASP A 137 -4.61 14.46 29.69
CA ASP A 137 -5.45 15.66 29.66
C ASP A 137 -5.10 16.52 28.43
N ILE A 138 -6.00 16.48 27.46
CA ILE A 138 -5.88 17.19 26.17
C ILE A 138 -6.70 18.47 26.11
N SER A 139 -7.14 19.00 27.26
CA SER A 139 -8.02 20.19 27.33
C SER A 139 -7.34 21.52 26.96
N TYR A 140 -6.01 21.52 26.74
CA TYR A 140 -5.21 22.73 26.46
C TYR A 140 -5.42 23.36 25.07
N ILE A 141 -6.27 22.78 24.22
CA ILE A 141 -6.51 23.24 22.82
C ILE A 141 -7.07 24.69 22.71
N LYS A 142 -7.61 25.26 23.77
CA LYS A 142 -8.58 26.35 23.69
C LYS A 142 -8.01 27.73 23.34
N SER A 143 -6.72 27.94 23.10
CA SER A 143 -6.15 29.29 23.11
C SER A 143 -5.63 29.89 21.79
N HIS A 144 -5.48 29.13 20.70
CA HIS A 144 -4.81 29.64 19.49
C HIS A 144 -5.72 29.66 18.24
N ASN A 145 -5.70 30.77 17.48
CA ASN A 145 -6.50 30.91 16.25
C ASN A 145 -5.87 30.27 15.00
N LYS A 146 -4.60 29.91 15.05
CA LYS A 146 -3.83 29.26 13.96
C LYS A 146 -2.98 28.17 14.53
N ILE A 147 -2.74 27.11 13.75
CA ILE A 147 -1.75 26.09 14.11
C ILE A 147 -0.36 26.68 13.86
N GLU A 148 0.42 26.81 14.92
CA GLU A 148 1.82 27.20 14.81
C GLU A 148 2.72 25.97 14.81
N ARG A 149 2.35 24.91 15.56
CA ARG A 149 3.12 23.70 15.78
C ARG A 149 2.44 22.48 15.20
N LEU A 150 3.15 21.73 14.36
CA LEU A 150 2.67 20.49 13.76
C LEU A 150 3.57 19.33 14.18
N GLY A 151 3.00 18.32 14.83
CA GLY A 151 3.67 17.06 15.07
C GLY A 151 3.60 16.19 13.81
N ILE A 152 4.71 15.60 13.42
CA ILE A 152 4.80 14.63 12.32
C ILE A 152 5.46 13.37 12.86
N TYR A 153 4.73 12.26 12.82
CA TYR A 153 5.24 10.95 13.24
C TYR A 153 5.52 10.09 12.02
N ILE A 154 6.77 9.69 11.85
CA ILE A 154 7.24 8.92 10.69
C ILE A 154 8.01 7.69 11.15
N LEU A 155 7.82 6.58 10.42
CA LEU A 155 8.49 5.32 10.62
C LEU A 155 9.94 5.28 10.16
N PRO A 156 10.68 4.25 10.64
CA PRO A 156 12.03 3.96 10.20
C PRO A 156 12.14 3.81 8.68
N LYS A 157 13.23 4.30 8.13
CA LYS A 157 13.60 4.20 6.73
C LYS A 157 13.51 2.77 6.17
N ASN A 158 13.97 1.78 6.96
CA ASN A 158 14.02 0.38 6.53
C ASN A 158 12.65 -0.32 6.53
N ALA A 159 11.66 0.26 7.19
CA ALA A 159 10.32 -0.31 7.27
C ALA A 159 9.43 0.15 6.11
N SER A 160 9.82 1.21 5.36
CA SER A 160 8.86 1.85 4.49
C SER A 160 9.42 2.82 3.45
N PRO A 161 8.82 2.80 2.24
CA PRO A 161 9.03 3.86 1.24
C PRO A 161 8.54 5.25 1.69
N GLY A 162 7.65 5.34 2.69
CA GLY A 162 6.98 6.60 3.04
C GLY A 162 7.88 7.69 3.58
N PHE A 163 8.94 7.33 4.33
CA PHE A 163 9.92 8.35 4.71
C PHE A 163 10.55 8.97 3.46
N LYS A 164 10.93 8.16 2.46
CA LYS A 164 11.47 8.65 1.19
C LYS A 164 10.48 9.53 0.42
N ASN A 165 9.21 9.20 0.48
CA ASN A 165 8.16 9.98 -0.18
C ASN A 165 7.87 11.28 0.55
N PHE A 166 7.86 11.25 1.89
CA PHE A 166 7.49 12.41 2.70
C PHE A 166 8.65 13.36 3.02
N ARG A 167 9.91 12.90 2.99
CA ARG A 167 11.08 13.71 3.38
C ARG A 167 11.20 15.03 2.61
N ARG A 168 10.84 15.06 1.32
CA ARG A 168 10.86 16.30 0.52
C ARG A 168 9.83 17.29 0.98
N ILE A 169 8.67 16.80 1.42
CA ILE A 169 7.62 17.65 1.97
C ILE A 169 8.12 18.38 3.23
N LEU A 170 9.00 17.73 4.01
CA LEU A 170 9.58 18.36 5.21
C LEU A 170 10.33 19.66 4.88
N ASN A 171 11.02 19.75 3.74
CA ASN A 171 11.74 20.97 3.34
C ASN A 171 10.83 22.16 3.09
N PHE A 172 9.60 21.93 2.65
CA PHE A 172 8.63 22.99 2.35
C PHE A 172 7.68 23.24 3.52
N ILE A 173 7.30 22.19 4.25
CA ILE A 173 6.30 22.29 5.33
C ILE A 173 6.87 23.01 6.57
N LYS A 174 8.21 22.93 6.79
CA LYS A 174 8.90 23.67 7.87
C LYS A 174 8.74 25.19 7.77
N ASP A 175 8.53 25.71 6.54
CA ASP A 175 8.28 27.14 6.33
C ASP A 175 6.83 27.55 6.62
N LYS A 176 5.95 26.57 6.80
CA LYS A 176 4.51 26.79 7.10
C LYS A 176 4.17 26.57 8.58
N PHE A 177 4.92 25.70 9.26
CA PHE A 177 4.69 25.31 10.66
C PHE A 177 6.02 25.13 11.40
N ASP A 178 6.02 25.36 12.73
CA ASP A 178 7.06 24.87 13.63
C ASP A 178 6.90 23.35 13.76
N ILE A 179 7.79 22.59 13.12
CA ILE A 179 7.67 21.14 13.00
C ILE A 179 8.29 20.44 14.21
N TYR A 180 7.54 19.52 14.80
CA TYR A 180 7.99 18.54 15.78
C TYR A 180 8.03 17.16 15.13
N LEU A 181 9.22 16.72 14.73
CA LEU A 181 9.43 15.50 13.98
C LEU A 181 9.76 14.33 14.90
N PHE A 182 8.92 13.29 14.90
CA PHE A 182 9.09 12.07 15.69
C PHE A 182 9.47 10.94 14.73
N LEU A 183 10.75 10.50 14.80
CA LEU A 183 11.31 9.46 13.95
C LEU A 183 11.52 8.18 14.74
N ASP A 184 10.88 7.09 14.33
CA ASP A 184 11.06 5.79 14.97
C ASP A 184 12.35 5.09 14.47
N ASN A 185 13.44 5.86 14.41
CA ASN A 185 14.79 5.44 14.01
C ASN A 185 15.78 5.74 15.13
N LYS A 186 16.96 5.10 15.06
CA LYS A 186 18.16 5.66 15.66
C LYS A 186 18.74 6.71 14.71
N LYS A 187 19.44 7.68 15.27
CA LYS A 187 20.12 8.71 14.45
C LYS A 187 21.13 8.10 13.49
N GLU A 188 21.82 7.06 13.96
CA GLU A 188 22.88 6.35 13.24
C GLU A 188 22.33 5.52 12.04
N ASP A 189 21.04 5.25 12.00
CA ASP A 189 20.39 4.48 10.93
C ASP A 189 20.05 5.37 9.70
N LEU A 190 20.18 6.70 9.83
CA LEU A 190 19.90 7.66 8.76
C LEU A 190 21.16 7.89 7.92
N ASP A 191 21.00 7.93 6.60
CA ASP A 191 22.09 8.30 5.69
C ASP A 191 22.23 9.83 5.55
N ASP A 192 23.28 10.25 4.86
CA ASP A 192 23.59 11.67 4.66
C ASP A 192 22.45 12.40 3.95
N ASP A 193 21.79 11.77 2.98
CA ASP A 193 20.63 12.33 2.28
C ASP A 193 19.46 12.55 3.25
N ASP A 194 19.16 11.57 4.10
CA ASP A 194 18.09 11.69 5.09
C ASP A 194 18.40 12.80 6.10
N MET A 195 19.67 12.86 6.57
CA MET A 195 20.11 13.91 7.49
C MET A 195 20.01 15.30 6.87
N GLU A 196 20.31 15.46 5.58
CA GLU A 196 20.17 16.73 4.85
C GLU A 196 18.73 17.23 4.86
N PHE A 197 17.72 16.35 4.71
CA PHE A 197 16.31 16.74 4.73
C PHE A 197 15.78 17.17 6.10
N ILE A 198 16.39 16.70 7.19
CA ILE A 198 15.93 17.01 8.55
C ILE A 198 16.82 18.00 9.30
N LYS A 199 17.97 18.39 8.72
CA LYS A 199 18.98 19.23 9.39
C LYS A 199 18.45 20.57 9.94
N ASP A 200 17.46 21.15 9.23
CA ASP A 200 16.87 22.44 9.58
C ASP A 200 15.63 22.30 10.46
N ILE A 201 15.27 21.09 10.89
CA ILE A 201 14.14 20.85 11.80
C ILE A 201 14.69 20.75 13.22
N ASN A 202 14.58 21.84 13.98
CA ASN A 202 15.15 21.94 15.33
C ASN A 202 14.54 20.94 16.34
N ASN A 203 13.25 20.60 16.17
CA ASN A 203 12.52 19.73 17.08
C ASN A 203 12.43 18.30 16.53
N THR A 204 13.58 17.62 16.35
CA THR A 204 13.64 16.23 15.89
C THR A 204 13.93 15.26 17.04
N PHE A 205 13.09 14.23 17.19
CA PHE A 205 13.13 13.24 18.26
C PHE A 205 13.29 11.83 17.70
N TYR A 206 14.30 11.09 18.17
CA TYR A 206 14.58 9.70 17.78
C TYR A 206 13.99 8.76 18.82
N LEU A 207 13.10 7.84 18.40
CA LEU A 207 12.22 7.11 19.31
C LEU A 207 12.56 5.64 19.49
N SER A 208 13.44 5.06 18.70
CA SER A 208 13.66 3.60 18.62
C SER A 208 14.02 2.93 19.96
N ASN A 209 14.64 3.67 20.89
CA ASN A 209 15.04 3.16 22.19
C ASN A 209 13.98 3.38 23.30
N LEU A 210 12.85 4.01 22.97
CA LEU A 210 11.79 4.33 23.90
C LEU A 210 10.67 3.29 23.84
N THR A 211 10.06 3.00 24.99
CA THR A 211 8.80 2.25 25.04
C THR A 211 7.64 3.08 24.49
N ASP A 212 6.54 2.46 24.10
CA ASP A 212 5.36 3.17 23.57
C ASP A 212 4.82 4.20 24.56
N LYS A 213 4.86 3.91 25.86
CA LYS A 213 4.46 4.85 26.91
C LYS A 213 5.39 6.06 27.01
N GLU A 214 6.70 5.85 26.90
CA GLU A 214 7.68 6.96 26.89
C GLU A 214 7.52 7.82 25.66
N VAL A 215 7.27 7.22 24.49
CA VAL A 215 6.99 7.97 23.25
C VAL A 215 5.72 8.79 23.39
N ALA A 216 4.64 8.19 23.90
CA ALA A 216 3.39 8.92 24.11
C ALA A 216 3.55 10.07 25.13
N ASN A 217 4.30 9.88 26.24
CA ASN A 217 4.63 10.93 27.19
C ASN A 217 5.44 12.05 26.53
N LEU A 218 6.47 11.71 25.75
CA LEU A 218 7.30 12.68 25.05
C LEU A 218 6.44 13.55 24.09
N ILE A 219 5.55 12.94 23.33
CA ILE A 219 4.65 13.66 22.42
C ILE A 219 3.71 14.58 23.22
N TYR A 220 3.13 14.08 24.31
CA TYR A 220 2.22 14.84 25.17
C TYR A 220 2.90 16.08 25.80
N GLU A 221 4.15 15.95 26.25
CA GLU A 221 4.93 17.06 26.84
C GLU A 221 5.15 18.22 25.86
N LYS A 222 5.15 17.96 24.55
CA LYS A 222 5.31 19.02 23.54
C LYS A 222 4.05 19.86 23.37
N LYS A 223 2.93 19.47 23.96
CA LYS A 223 1.64 20.20 23.92
C LYS A 223 1.21 20.59 22.50
N LEU A 224 1.33 19.62 21.59
CA LEU A 224 0.92 19.79 20.20
C LEU A 224 -0.59 19.71 20.08
N THR A 225 -1.16 20.44 19.13
CA THR A 225 -2.60 20.35 18.83
C THR A 225 -2.90 19.24 17.84
N ILE A 226 -2.05 19.09 16.83
CA ILE A 226 -2.20 18.09 15.76
C ILE A 226 -0.95 17.24 15.67
N LEU A 227 -1.15 15.93 15.52
CA LEU A 227 -0.14 14.96 15.13
C LEU A 227 -0.56 14.33 13.81
N LEU A 228 0.25 14.50 12.77
CA LEU A 228 0.12 13.84 11.49
C LEU A 228 0.90 12.51 11.55
N SER A 229 0.20 11.40 11.50
CA SER A 229 0.80 10.06 11.49
C SER A 229 0.91 9.55 10.07
N ILE A 230 2.15 9.41 9.57
CA ILE A 230 2.40 9.06 8.17
C ILE A 230 2.15 7.57 7.90
N TYR A 231 2.28 6.73 8.93
CA TYR A 231 2.24 5.26 8.76
C TYR A 231 1.12 4.55 9.50
N GLY A 232 0.23 5.25 10.13
CA GLY A 232 -0.90 4.64 10.83
C GLY A 232 -0.43 3.66 11.92
N PHE A 233 -1.10 2.50 12.00
CA PHE A 233 -0.83 1.47 13.01
C PHE A 233 0.32 0.53 12.67
N TYR A 234 1.05 0.76 11.61
CA TYR A 234 1.99 -0.24 11.12
C TYR A 234 3.11 -0.57 12.13
N MET A 235 3.40 0.33 13.10
CA MET A 235 4.45 0.07 14.09
C MET A 235 4.03 0.31 15.54
N ARG A 236 3.70 1.52 15.92
CA ARG A 236 3.43 1.85 17.33
C ARG A 236 1.97 2.22 17.53
N LYS A 237 1.07 1.26 17.20
CA LYS A 237 -0.38 1.46 17.37
C LYS A 237 -0.75 1.93 18.77
N GLU A 238 -0.07 1.42 19.79
CA GLU A 238 -0.33 1.75 21.20
C GLU A 238 -0.11 3.25 21.47
N VAL A 239 0.90 3.87 20.87
CA VAL A 239 1.14 5.32 21.00
C VAL A 239 -0.06 6.11 20.47
N MET A 240 -0.59 5.73 19.31
CA MET A 240 -1.74 6.41 18.72
C MET A 240 -3.02 6.17 19.51
N LEU A 241 -3.22 4.95 20.01
CA LEU A 241 -4.37 4.59 20.85
C LEU A 241 -4.36 5.28 22.22
N MET A 242 -3.19 5.63 22.78
CA MET A 242 -3.06 6.42 24.00
C MET A 242 -3.50 7.89 23.80
N LYS A 243 -3.66 8.36 22.57
CA LYS A 243 -4.10 9.73 22.26
C LYS A 243 -3.29 10.83 22.97
N PRO A 244 -1.97 10.95 22.75
CA PRO A 244 -1.11 11.91 23.44
C PRO A 244 -1.33 13.36 22.99
N VAL A 245 -2.11 13.59 21.92
CA VAL A 245 -2.50 14.90 21.41
C VAL A 245 -4.00 14.96 21.12
N PRO A 246 -4.59 16.16 21.10
CA PRO A 246 -6.02 16.36 20.83
C PRO A 246 -6.52 15.82 19.50
N ILE A 247 -5.73 15.98 18.45
CA ILE A 247 -6.12 15.61 17.08
C ILE A 247 -5.00 14.78 16.47
N ILE A 248 -5.32 13.51 16.18
CA ILE A 248 -4.43 12.63 15.42
C ILE A 248 -5.04 12.42 14.04
N ILE A 249 -4.26 12.76 13.01
CA ILE A 249 -4.64 12.62 11.61
C ILE A 249 -3.84 11.48 11.01
N SER A 250 -4.52 10.47 10.46
CA SER A 250 -3.89 9.43 9.66
C SER A 250 -3.63 9.95 8.25
N TYR A 251 -2.38 9.88 7.83
CA TYR A 251 -1.97 10.07 6.44
C TYR A 251 -1.99 8.71 5.73
N GLN A 252 -2.53 8.63 4.51
CA GLN A 252 -2.83 7.38 3.79
C GLN A 252 -1.60 6.62 3.23
N GLU A 253 -0.56 6.44 4.05
CA GLU A 253 0.62 5.63 3.70
C GLU A 253 0.90 4.63 4.84
N PRO A 254 0.65 3.32 4.72
CA PRO A 254 -0.06 2.67 3.61
C PRO A 254 -1.54 3.09 3.50
N PRO A 255 -2.20 2.83 2.36
CA PRO A 255 -3.57 3.27 2.14
C PRO A 255 -4.56 2.46 2.99
N VAL A 256 -4.87 2.98 4.18
CA VAL A 256 -5.84 2.44 5.14
C VAL A 256 -6.67 3.57 5.70
N ILE A 257 -7.97 3.35 5.84
CA ILE A 257 -8.83 4.25 6.62
C ILE A 257 -9.02 3.69 8.02
N TYR A 258 -8.93 4.56 9.01
CA TYR A 258 -9.07 4.20 10.42
C TYR A 258 -10.34 4.78 11.03
N PRO A 259 -11.03 4.04 11.91
CA PRO A 259 -12.18 4.56 12.63
C PRO A 259 -11.76 5.65 13.63
N LYS A 260 -12.71 6.53 13.99
CA LYS A 260 -12.47 7.66 14.93
C LYS A 260 -12.05 7.23 16.33
N SER A 261 -12.29 5.98 16.70
CA SER A 261 -11.79 5.37 17.94
C SER A 261 -10.27 5.26 17.97
N CYS A 262 -9.62 5.28 16.80
CA CYS A 262 -8.17 5.13 16.63
C CYS A 262 -7.52 6.44 16.20
N TYR A 263 -8.03 7.03 15.12
CA TYR A 263 -7.59 8.30 14.55
C TYR A 263 -8.77 9.26 14.48
N ASP A 264 -8.57 10.49 14.90
CA ASP A 264 -9.65 11.48 14.89
C ASP A 264 -10.10 11.78 13.46
N TYR A 265 -9.15 11.77 12.50
CA TYR A 265 -9.41 12.01 11.09
C TYR A 265 -8.48 11.21 10.18
N ASN A 266 -8.98 10.88 8.99
CA ASN A 266 -8.21 10.35 7.87
C ASN A 266 -8.00 11.48 6.86
N LEU A 267 -6.76 11.78 6.51
CA LEU A 267 -6.47 12.66 5.38
C LEU A 267 -6.66 11.86 4.09
N ILE A 268 -7.46 12.35 3.16
CA ILE A 268 -7.81 11.67 1.92
C ILE A 268 -7.95 12.69 0.80
N ASP A 269 -7.64 12.31 -0.44
CA ASP A 269 -7.96 13.19 -1.55
C ASP A 269 -9.45 13.14 -1.92
N LYS A 270 -9.90 14.22 -2.56
CA LYS A 270 -11.30 14.44 -2.93
C LYS A 270 -11.88 13.29 -3.75
N TYR A 271 -11.16 12.84 -4.78
CA TYR A 271 -11.70 11.82 -5.70
C TYR A 271 -11.77 10.44 -5.03
N LEU A 272 -10.80 10.13 -4.18
CA LEU A 272 -10.83 8.89 -3.38
C LEU A 272 -11.97 8.93 -2.36
N TYR A 273 -12.22 10.08 -1.72
CA TYR A 273 -13.34 10.28 -0.81
C TYR A 273 -14.70 10.12 -1.52
N ASP A 274 -14.87 10.77 -2.69
CA ASP A 274 -16.10 10.65 -3.50
C ASP A 274 -16.35 9.19 -3.90
N SER A 275 -15.29 8.46 -4.26
CA SER A 275 -15.37 7.05 -4.60
C SER A 275 -15.73 6.18 -3.40
N LEU A 276 -15.17 6.44 -2.21
CA LEU A 276 -15.56 5.76 -0.98
C LEU A 276 -17.04 5.99 -0.64
N LYS A 277 -17.51 7.22 -0.70
CA LYS A 277 -18.93 7.53 -0.46
C LYS A 277 -19.85 6.79 -1.44
N LYS A 278 -19.43 6.74 -2.70
CA LYS A 278 -20.22 6.13 -3.76
C LYS A 278 -20.29 4.60 -3.68
N TYR A 279 -19.16 3.94 -3.35
CA TYR A 279 -19.02 2.49 -3.51
C TYR A 279 -18.96 1.73 -2.19
N ALA A 280 -18.47 2.34 -1.10
CA ALA A 280 -18.31 1.70 0.19
C ALA A 280 -19.49 1.91 1.15
N ASN A 281 -20.40 2.85 0.85
CA ASN A 281 -21.43 3.30 1.79
C ASN A 281 -20.84 3.54 3.19
N ILE A 282 -19.73 4.30 3.24
CA ILE A 282 -18.92 4.49 4.46
C ILE A 282 -19.76 5.18 5.55
N ASP A 283 -19.68 4.68 6.76
CA ASP A 283 -20.38 5.23 7.92
C ASP A 283 -19.59 6.45 8.48
N GLU A 284 -19.99 7.66 8.14
CA GLU A 284 -19.36 8.91 8.59
C GLU A 284 -19.51 9.15 10.11
N THR A 285 -20.32 8.38 10.81
CA THR A 285 -20.35 8.41 12.28
C THR A 285 -19.15 7.69 12.89
N LYS A 286 -18.63 6.70 12.19
CA LYS A 286 -17.45 5.91 12.59
C LYS A 286 -16.14 6.49 12.02
N PHE A 287 -16.19 7.08 10.83
CA PHE A 287 -15.01 7.61 10.12
C PHE A 287 -15.16 9.10 9.89
N LYS A 288 -14.08 9.83 10.05
CA LYS A 288 -14.01 11.25 9.73
C LYS A 288 -12.89 11.50 8.75
N PHE A 289 -13.12 12.42 7.81
CA PHE A 289 -12.21 12.71 6.72
C PHE A 289 -11.85 14.19 6.65
N ILE A 290 -10.62 14.45 6.23
CA ILE A 290 -10.12 15.76 5.81
C ILE A 290 -9.75 15.62 4.34
N ASN A 291 -10.42 16.39 3.48
CA ASN A 291 -10.23 16.30 2.04
C ASN A 291 -9.08 17.19 1.57
N LEU A 292 -8.15 16.59 0.84
CA LEU A 292 -7.04 17.25 0.18
C LEU A 292 -7.39 17.48 -1.31
N ASP A 293 -7.20 18.70 -1.80
CA ASP A 293 -7.50 19.08 -3.19
C ASP A 293 -6.39 18.68 -4.19
N ILE A 294 -5.67 17.64 -3.90
CA ILE A 294 -4.66 17.02 -4.79
C ILE A 294 -4.58 15.54 -4.42
N PHE A 295 -4.01 14.70 -5.29
CA PHE A 295 -3.78 13.30 -4.99
C PHE A 295 -3.04 13.13 -3.66
N ILE A 296 -3.47 12.17 -2.84
CA ILE A 296 -3.07 12.04 -1.44
C ILE A 296 -1.57 11.84 -1.21
N LEU A 297 -0.85 11.28 -2.17
CA LEU A 297 0.57 10.99 -2.02
C LEU A 297 1.44 12.02 -2.74
N PRO A 298 2.56 12.46 -2.13
CA PRO A 298 3.57 13.24 -2.81
C PRO A 298 4.39 12.36 -3.76
N VAL A 299 5.07 13.00 -4.70
CA VAL A 299 5.94 12.30 -5.65
C VAL A 299 7.15 11.70 -4.92
N PRO A 300 7.48 10.42 -5.14
CA PRO A 300 8.68 9.82 -4.58
C PRO A 300 9.96 10.53 -5.01
N PHE A 301 10.90 10.66 -4.08
CA PHE A 301 12.20 11.24 -4.37
C PHE A 301 13.20 10.20 -4.87
N TYR A 302 13.74 10.45 -6.05
CA TYR A 302 14.91 9.75 -6.56
C TYR A 302 15.83 10.78 -7.22
N SER A 303 17.11 10.74 -6.90
CA SER A 303 18.12 11.71 -7.37
C SER A 303 18.36 11.69 -8.89
N ASN A 304 17.93 10.62 -9.58
CA ASN A 304 18.32 10.33 -10.97
C ASN A 304 17.26 10.63 -12.03
N PHE A 305 16.26 11.49 -11.74
CA PHE A 305 15.22 11.88 -12.73
C PHE A 305 15.64 13.01 -13.68
N ASN A 306 16.90 13.29 -13.84
CA ASN A 306 17.35 14.50 -14.55
C ASN A 306 17.23 14.43 -16.08
N ASN A 307 17.03 13.24 -16.67
CA ASN A 307 16.94 13.06 -18.12
C ASN A 307 15.64 12.34 -18.49
N ILE A 308 14.54 13.09 -18.57
CA ILE A 308 13.26 12.56 -19.07
C ILE A 308 13.30 12.55 -20.59
N ILE A 309 13.17 11.36 -21.18
CA ILE A 309 13.19 11.17 -22.63
C ILE A 309 11.76 10.90 -23.09
N LYS A 310 11.33 11.62 -24.13
CA LYS A 310 10.04 11.35 -24.79
C LYS A 310 10.02 9.89 -25.29
N PRO A 311 9.03 9.08 -24.94
CA PRO A 311 8.95 7.69 -25.38
C PRO A 311 8.95 7.59 -26.91
N ILE A 312 9.67 6.60 -27.47
CA ILE A 312 9.76 6.38 -28.91
C ILE A 312 8.78 5.27 -29.30
N TYR A 313 7.85 5.58 -30.19
CA TYR A 313 6.92 4.61 -30.73
C TYR A 313 7.59 3.75 -31.80
N ASP A 314 7.69 2.45 -31.56
CA ASP A 314 8.16 1.46 -32.56
C ASP A 314 7.00 0.53 -32.94
N PRO A 315 6.44 0.63 -34.17
CA PRO A 315 5.31 -0.20 -34.58
C PRO A 315 5.64 -1.69 -34.65
N LYS A 316 6.92 -2.06 -34.72
CA LYS A 316 7.36 -3.46 -34.75
C LYS A 316 7.54 -4.05 -33.36
N LYS A 317 7.72 -3.21 -32.32
CA LYS A 317 7.97 -3.64 -30.95
C LYS A 317 7.43 -2.64 -29.94
N ILE A 318 6.13 -2.69 -29.71
CA ILE A 318 5.42 -1.82 -28.76
C ILE A 318 5.69 -2.33 -27.35
N LYS A 319 6.46 -1.58 -26.56
CA LYS A 319 6.82 -1.96 -25.18
C LYS A 319 5.86 -1.33 -24.17
N ILE A 320 5.23 -2.15 -23.37
CA ILE A 320 4.33 -1.76 -22.27
C ILE A 320 4.93 -2.22 -20.94
N GLY A 321 5.01 -1.31 -19.96
CA GLY A 321 5.48 -1.62 -18.61
C GLY A 321 4.33 -2.01 -17.67
N LEU A 322 4.65 -2.88 -16.72
CA LEU A 322 3.81 -3.21 -15.57
C LEU A 322 4.70 -3.30 -14.33
N ILE A 323 4.45 -2.47 -13.32
CA ILE A 323 5.13 -2.62 -12.02
C ILE A 323 4.23 -3.44 -11.11
N ALA A 324 4.64 -4.67 -10.82
CA ALA A 324 3.85 -5.58 -10.01
C ALA A 324 4.73 -6.48 -9.14
N TYR A 325 4.64 -6.30 -7.83
CA TYR A 325 5.20 -7.22 -6.84
C TYR A 325 4.14 -8.21 -6.33
N SER A 326 4.57 -9.23 -5.59
CA SER A 326 3.72 -10.34 -5.15
C SER A 326 2.27 -9.99 -4.77
N PRO A 327 2.02 -9.01 -3.89
CA PRO A 327 0.67 -8.66 -3.49
C PRO A 327 -0.25 -8.16 -4.61
N LYS A 328 0.32 -7.61 -5.69
CA LYS A 328 -0.44 -7.05 -6.82
C LYS A 328 -0.81 -8.08 -7.88
N ILE A 329 -0.19 -9.26 -7.85
CA ILE A 329 -0.47 -10.32 -8.83
C ILE A 329 -1.75 -11.05 -8.44
N SER A 330 -2.82 -10.74 -9.14
CA SER A 330 -4.12 -11.41 -9.02
C SER A 330 -4.45 -12.21 -10.29
N HIS A 331 -5.48 -13.05 -10.20
CA HIS A 331 -5.98 -13.76 -11.38
C HIS A 331 -6.45 -12.81 -12.48
N GLU A 332 -7.11 -11.74 -12.09
CA GLU A 332 -7.59 -10.71 -13.00
C GLU A 332 -6.43 -10.03 -13.73
N LEU A 333 -5.33 -9.76 -13.03
CA LEU A 333 -4.12 -9.21 -13.65
C LEU A 333 -3.51 -10.18 -14.67
N VAL A 334 -3.38 -11.46 -14.32
CA VAL A 334 -2.87 -12.48 -15.25
C VAL A 334 -3.77 -12.58 -16.48
N LYS A 335 -5.10 -12.56 -16.29
CA LYS A 335 -6.07 -12.55 -17.38
C LYS A 335 -5.93 -11.31 -18.27
N LEU A 336 -5.74 -10.14 -17.67
CA LEU A 336 -5.52 -8.87 -18.39
C LEU A 336 -4.25 -8.94 -19.23
N VAL A 337 -3.11 -9.28 -18.64
CA VAL A 337 -1.82 -9.40 -19.31
C VAL A 337 -1.92 -10.36 -20.50
N ASN A 338 -2.53 -11.55 -20.30
CA ASN A 338 -2.72 -12.55 -21.34
C ASN A 338 -3.66 -12.09 -22.47
N LYS A 339 -4.55 -11.13 -22.24
CA LYS A 339 -5.34 -10.51 -23.30
C LYS A 339 -4.54 -9.46 -24.06
N ILE A 340 -3.77 -8.62 -23.36
CA ILE A 340 -2.99 -7.53 -23.97
C ILE A 340 -1.89 -8.07 -24.89
N ILE A 341 -1.17 -9.15 -24.51
CA ILE A 341 -0.12 -9.72 -25.37
C ILE A 341 -0.61 -10.36 -26.67
N LYS A 342 -1.94 -10.56 -26.81
CA LYS A 342 -2.55 -10.97 -28.09
C LYS A 342 -2.63 -9.85 -29.11
N ILE A 343 -2.47 -8.59 -28.70
CA ILE A 343 -2.34 -7.47 -29.60
C ILE A 343 -1.04 -7.63 -30.38
N GLU A 344 -1.10 -7.40 -31.67
CA GLU A 344 0.04 -7.55 -32.55
C GLU A 344 1.19 -6.63 -32.13
N ASN A 345 2.42 -7.13 -32.20
CA ASN A 345 3.66 -6.42 -31.87
C ASN A 345 3.76 -5.85 -30.45
N VAL A 346 2.86 -6.23 -29.53
CA VAL A 346 2.92 -5.82 -28.12
C VAL A 346 3.82 -6.76 -27.32
N TYR A 347 4.70 -6.16 -26.52
CA TYR A 347 5.57 -6.79 -25.56
C TYR A 347 5.35 -6.16 -24.19
N ILE A 348 5.28 -6.95 -23.13
CA ILE A 348 5.08 -6.46 -21.77
C ILE A 348 6.34 -6.73 -20.95
N THR A 349 6.89 -5.68 -20.31
CA THR A 349 7.93 -5.83 -19.30
C THR A 349 7.29 -5.73 -17.92
N ILE A 350 7.37 -6.82 -17.15
CA ILE A 350 6.91 -6.86 -15.77
C ILE A 350 8.10 -6.58 -14.86
N TYR A 351 8.06 -5.44 -14.18
CA TYR A 351 9.06 -5.03 -13.20
C TYR A 351 8.62 -5.51 -11.82
N GLY A 352 9.31 -6.53 -11.31
CA GLY A 352 8.99 -7.16 -10.02
C GLY A 352 10.06 -6.91 -8.95
N PHE A 353 9.61 -6.79 -7.70
CA PHE A 353 10.52 -6.83 -6.55
C PHE A 353 10.76 -8.29 -6.16
N ASN A 354 11.97 -8.77 -6.22
CA ASN A 354 12.45 -10.06 -5.65
C ASN A 354 11.86 -11.38 -6.18
N SER A 355 11.00 -11.41 -7.21
CA SER A 355 10.18 -12.60 -7.53
C SER A 355 10.30 -13.11 -8.98
N ILE A 356 11.43 -12.97 -9.61
CA ILE A 356 11.58 -13.23 -11.06
C ILE A 356 11.22 -14.66 -11.46
N LYS A 357 11.53 -15.66 -10.65
CA LYS A 357 11.37 -17.08 -11.04
C LYS A 357 9.92 -17.50 -11.19
N TRP A 358 9.08 -17.19 -10.22
CA TRP A 358 7.67 -17.62 -10.27
C TRP A 358 6.83 -16.78 -11.24
N LEU A 359 7.18 -15.51 -11.48
CA LEU A 359 6.54 -14.70 -12.52
C LEU A 359 6.71 -15.32 -13.91
N LYS A 360 7.88 -15.92 -14.22
CA LYS A 360 8.09 -16.65 -15.49
C LYS A 360 7.16 -17.86 -15.63
N VAL A 361 6.80 -18.51 -14.54
CA VAL A 361 5.83 -19.62 -14.56
C VAL A 361 4.41 -19.12 -14.85
N LEU A 362 4.03 -17.96 -14.28
CA LEU A 362 2.71 -17.37 -14.52
C LEU A 362 2.57 -16.80 -15.93
N PHE A 363 3.65 -16.28 -16.48
CA PHE A 363 3.69 -15.60 -17.77
C PHE A 363 4.70 -16.26 -18.71
N PRO A 364 4.35 -17.44 -19.28
CA PRO A 364 5.29 -18.24 -20.08
C PRO A 364 5.52 -17.70 -21.50
N SER A 365 4.90 -16.57 -21.89
CA SER A 365 5.01 -16.03 -23.24
C SER A 365 6.37 -15.35 -23.48
N GLU A 366 6.98 -15.59 -24.65
CA GLU A 366 8.20 -14.89 -25.10
C GLU A 366 8.03 -13.37 -25.27
N LYS A 367 6.79 -12.90 -25.43
CA LYS A 367 6.45 -11.48 -25.46
C LYS A 367 6.45 -10.82 -24.06
N ILE A 368 6.66 -11.60 -22.99
CA ILE A 368 6.69 -11.10 -21.62
C ILE A 368 8.13 -11.20 -21.08
N ILE A 369 8.67 -10.03 -20.79
CA ILE A 369 9.98 -9.84 -20.17
C ILE A 369 9.76 -9.65 -18.68
N ILE A 370 10.48 -10.38 -17.84
CA ILE A 370 10.48 -10.18 -16.39
C ILE A 370 11.81 -9.51 -16.03
N ASP A 371 11.74 -8.34 -15.43
CA ASP A 371 12.90 -7.57 -14.99
C ASP A 371 12.76 -7.18 -13.51
N SER A 372 13.90 -6.89 -12.88
CA SER A 372 13.91 -6.37 -11.52
C SER A 372 13.49 -4.89 -11.52
N TYR A 373 12.62 -4.54 -10.57
CA TYR A 373 12.36 -3.13 -10.30
C TYR A 373 13.45 -2.56 -9.39
N ASP A 374 14.15 -1.57 -9.91
CA ASP A 374 15.11 -0.79 -9.15
C ASP A 374 14.56 0.62 -8.91
N ASN A 375 14.12 0.86 -7.69
CA ASN A 375 13.57 2.15 -7.30
C ASN A 375 14.64 3.26 -7.17
N THR A 376 15.92 2.92 -7.25
CA THR A 376 17.02 3.90 -7.26
C THR A 376 17.37 4.35 -8.67
N ASN A 377 17.00 3.57 -9.69
CA ASN A 377 17.28 3.88 -11.09
C ASN A 377 16.06 3.63 -11.99
N PRO A 378 15.08 4.54 -12.00
CA PRO A 378 13.87 4.40 -12.79
C PRO A 378 14.09 4.60 -14.31
N VAL A 379 15.32 4.92 -14.76
CA VAL A 379 15.63 5.14 -16.18
C VAL A 379 15.25 3.96 -17.06
N LYS A 380 15.37 2.73 -16.57
CA LYS A 380 14.92 1.52 -17.28
C LYS A 380 13.42 1.55 -17.65
N LEU A 381 12.61 2.27 -16.89
CA LEU A 381 11.18 2.38 -17.17
C LEU A 381 10.90 3.17 -18.45
N GLN A 382 11.82 4.06 -18.87
CA GLN A 382 11.68 4.91 -20.04
C GLN A 382 11.72 4.13 -21.39
N ASP A 383 12.10 2.86 -21.34
CA ASP A 383 12.01 1.98 -22.51
C ASP A 383 10.57 1.67 -22.93
N ASN A 384 9.59 1.95 -22.06
CA ASN A 384 8.19 1.67 -22.31
C ASN A 384 7.46 2.93 -22.79
N ILE A 385 6.53 2.75 -23.73
CA ILE A 385 5.71 3.86 -24.22
C ILE A 385 4.43 4.06 -23.41
N LEU A 386 4.04 3.04 -22.65
CA LEU A 386 2.81 3.00 -21.87
C LEU A 386 3.03 2.13 -20.65
N PHE A 387 2.41 2.47 -19.53
CA PHE A 387 2.29 1.57 -18.38
C PHE A 387 0.85 1.14 -18.14
N ILE A 388 0.69 -0.07 -17.64
CA ILE A 388 -0.57 -0.61 -17.16
C ILE A 388 -0.51 -0.85 -15.66
N ASP A 389 -1.64 -0.67 -14.99
CA ASP A 389 -1.76 -0.90 -13.56
C ASP A 389 -2.24 -2.31 -13.23
N SER A 390 -2.01 -2.71 -11.99
CA SER A 390 -2.60 -3.89 -11.39
C SER A 390 -4.10 -3.68 -11.12
N VAL A 391 -4.86 -4.79 -11.06
CA VAL A 391 -6.32 -4.74 -11.04
C VAL A 391 -6.91 -4.59 -9.65
N ASN A 392 -6.41 -5.36 -8.67
CA ASN A 392 -7.01 -5.41 -7.33
C ASN A 392 -6.32 -4.51 -6.30
N TYR A 393 -5.08 -4.19 -6.55
CA TYR A 393 -4.25 -3.35 -5.71
C TYR A 393 -3.44 -2.39 -6.59
N ASN A 394 -4.02 -1.22 -6.88
CA ASN A 394 -3.44 -0.23 -7.77
C ASN A 394 -2.03 0.22 -7.34
N ASN A 395 -1.29 0.75 -8.28
CA ASN A 395 -0.05 1.46 -7.99
C ASN A 395 -0.38 2.81 -7.34
N HIS A 396 0.34 3.15 -6.28
CA HIS A 396 0.21 4.43 -5.57
C HIS A 396 1.43 5.31 -5.87
N SER A 397 2.45 5.28 -5.00
CA SER A 397 3.69 6.00 -5.21
C SER A 397 4.41 5.62 -6.51
N THR A 398 4.41 4.34 -6.87
CA THR A 398 4.99 3.87 -8.15
C THR A 398 4.27 4.41 -9.38
N ALA A 399 2.97 4.71 -9.31
CA ALA A 399 2.28 5.39 -10.40
C ALA A 399 2.79 6.83 -10.59
N LEU A 400 3.04 7.55 -9.49
CA LEU A 400 3.63 8.90 -9.55
C LEU A 400 5.05 8.90 -10.13
N GLU A 401 5.83 7.82 -9.88
CA GLU A 401 7.15 7.65 -10.52
C GLU A 401 7.04 7.55 -12.04
N ILE A 402 6.06 6.76 -12.52
CA ILE A 402 5.77 6.64 -13.95
C ILE A 402 5.34 7.98 -14.55
N LEU A 403 4.44 8.70 -13.85
CA LEU A 403 4.01 10.04 -14.29
C LEU A 403 5.17 11.04 -14.32
N LYS A 404 6.09 10.97 -13.36
CA LYS A 404 7.28 11.82 -13.35
C LYS A 404 8.19 11.59 -14.57
N LEU A 405 8.24 10.37 -15.08
CA LEU A 405 8.91 10.03 -16.34
C LEU A 405 8.12 10.49 -17.58
N LYS A 406 6.98 11.13 -17.39
CA LYS A 406 6.05 11.54 -18.45
C LYS A 406 5.63 10.37 -19.36
N ILE A 407 5.43 9.18 -18.79
CA ILE A 407 4.94 8.02 -19.51
C ILE A 407 3.45 7.85 -19.21
N PRO A 408 2.58 7.74 -20.23
CA PRO A 408 1.15 7.50 -20.03
C PRO A 408 0.91 6.21 -19.22
N PHE A 409 -0.09 6.25 -18.32
CA PHE A 409 -0.38 5.18 -17.39
C PHE A 409 -1.88 4.86 -17.43
N ILE A 410 -2.25 3.64 -17.81
CA ILE A 410 -3.64 3.19 -17.79
C ILE A 410 -3.93 2.55 -16.44
N GLY A 411 -4.89 3.12 -15.73
CA GLY A 411 -5.39 2.62 -14.46
C GLY A 411 -6.64 1.76 -14.60
N PHE A 412 -6.92 1.00 -13.57
CA PHE A 412 -8.12 0.17 -13.44
C PHE A 412 -8.95 0.62 -12.25
N LYS A 413 -10.25 0.83 -12.47
CA LYS A 413 -11.18 1.18 -11.43
C LYS A 413 -11.78 -0.08 -10.82
N ASN A 414 -11.27 -0.51 -9.69
CA ASN A 414 -11.83 -1.64 -8.96
C ASN A 414 -12.69 -1.17 -7.78
N VAL A 415 -13.97 -1.04 -8.03
CA VAL A 415 -14.96 -0.60 -7.01
C VAL A 415 -15.23 -1.61 -5.90
N LYS A 416 -14.63 -2.79 -5.96
CA LYS A 416 -14.80 -3.84 -4.94
C LYS A 416 -13.76 -3.76 -3.83
N ARG A 417 -12.67 -3.01 -4.04
CA ARG A 417 -11.52 -2.94 -3.13
C ARG A 417 -11.10 -1.49 -2.90
N TYR A 418 -10.81 -1.15 -1.65
CA TYR A 418 -10.32 0.19 -1.33
C TYR A 418 -9.02 0.52 -2.10
N HIS A 419 -8.07 -0.42 -2.09
CA HIS A 419 -6.80 -0.28 -2.81
C HIS A 419 -6.96 -0.26 -4.35
N GLY A 420 -8.11 -0.60 -4.86
CA GLY A 420 -8.45 -0.54 -6.29
C GLY A 420 -9.01 0.81 -6.75
N LEU A 421 -9.15 1.80 -5.86
CA LEU A 421 -9.68 3.13 -6.18
C LEU A 421 -8.59 4.18 -6.45
N PHE A 422 -7.33 3.89 -6.16
CA PHE A 422 -6.25 4.88 -6.25
C PHE A 422 -5.94 5.30 -7.69
N SER A 423 -6.03 4.39 -8.65
CA SER A 423 -5.87 4.77 -10.06
C SER A 423 -7.00 5.68 -10.54
N GLU A 424 -8.23 5.48 -10.06
CA GLU A 424 -9.35 6.40 -10.36
C GLU A 424 -9.02 7.81 -9.87
N SER A 425 -8.59 7.93 -8.60
CA SER A 425 -8.24 9.22 -8.03
C SER A 425 -7.09 9.90 -8.79
N LEU A 426 -6.01 9.18 -9.03
CA LEU A 426 -4.84 9.69 -9.73
C LEU A 426 -5.17 10.21 -11.14
N ILE A 427 -5.90 9.39 -11.92
CA ILE A 427 -6.21 9.73 -13.31
C ILE A 427 -7.24 10.87 -13.40
N LYS A 428 -8.16 10.98 -12.45
CA LYS A 428 -9.07 12.13 -12.33
C LYS A 428 -8.33 13.41 -11.96
N THR A 429 -7.32 13.32 -11.10
CA THR A 429 -6.50 14.48 -10.72
C THR A 429 -5.80 15.10 -11.94
N ILE A 430 -5.46 14.31 -12.95
CA ILE A 430 -4.86 14.78 -14.21
C ILE A 430 -5.87 14.94 -15.37
N ASP A 431 -7.17 14.87 -15.12
CA ASP A 431 -8.26 15.06 -16.11
C ASP A 431 -8.11 14.15 -17.36
N MET A 432 -7.76 12.86 -17.16
CA MET A 432 -7.50 11.90 -18.24
C MET A 432 -8.36 10.63 -18.20
N GLU A 433 -9.41 10.58 -17.37
CA GLU A 433 -10.21 9.37 -17.13
C GLU A 433 -10.85 8.80 -18.41
N LYS A 434 -11.27 9.64 -19.31
CA LYS A 434 -11.84 9.20 -20.60
C LYS A 434 -10.89 8.30 -21.38
N TYR A 435 -9.59 8.56 -21.30
CA TYR A 435 -8.57 7.88 -22.09
C TYR A 435 -7.82 6.79 -21.32
N LEU A 436 -7.56 7.03 -20.04
CA LEU A 436 -6.61 6.26 -19.26
C LEU A 436 -7.23 5.47 -18.07
N LEU A 437 -8.54 5.62 -17.78
CA LEU A 437 -9.19 4.88 -16.69
C LEU A 437 -10.13 3.82 -17.25
N ALA A 438 -9.89 2.56 -16.97
CA ALA A 438 -10.72 1.44 -17.43
C ALA A 438 -11.67 0.95 -16.33
N ASP A 439 -12.93 0.66 -16.72
CA ASP A 439 -13.99 0.20 -15.82
C ASP A 439 -14.06 -1.34 -15.71
N ASN A 440 -13.52 -2.07 -16.67
CA ASN A 440 -13.47 -3.53 -16.70
C ASN A 440 -12.33 -4.02 -17.59
N ILE A 441 -12.05 -5.34 -17.56
CA ILE A 441 -10.93 -5.95 -18.31
C ILE A 441 -11.03 -5.71 -19.83
N ASP A 442 -12.22 -5.77 -20.42
CA ASP A 442 -12.39 -5.61 -21.85
C ASP A 442 -12.22 -4.14 -22.27
N ASP A 443 -12.74 -3.20 -21.46
CA ASP A 443 -12.50 -1.77 -21.64
C ASP A 443 -11.01 -1.44 -21.47
N TYR A 444 -10.34 -2.11 -20.54
CA TYR A 444 -8.89 -1.96 -20.34
C TYR A 444 -8.11 -2.31 -21.61
N VAL A 445 -8.35 -3.51 -22.16
CA VAL A 445 -7.71 -3.95 -23.39
C VAL A 445 -8.03 -3.01 -24.57
N LYS A 446 -9.29 -2.53 -24.66
CA LYS A 446 -9.71 -1.55 -25.65
C LYS A 446 -8.93 -0.23 -25.52
N LYS A 447 -8.77 0.30 -24.29
CA LYS A 447 -8.01 1.53 -24.04
C LYS A 447 -6.52 1.36 -24.37
N VAL A 448 -5.91 0.23 -23.95
CA VAL A 448 -4.53 -0.09 -24.37
C VAL A 448 -4.42 -0.05 -25.89
N ASN A 449 -5.29 -0.78 -26.61
CA ASN A 449 -5.24 -0.84 -28.06
C ASN A 449 -5.45 0.54 -28.72
N LEU A 450 -6.37 1.36 -28.19
CA LEU A 450 -6.59 2.73 -28.68
C LEU A 450 -5.34 3.61 -28.48
N CYS A 451 -4.65 3.49 -27.34
CA CYS A 451 -3.45 4.27 -27.07
C CYS A 451 -2.29 3.95 -28.01
N ILE A 452 -2.20 2.69 -28.47
CA ILE A 452 -1.03 2.19 -29.22
C ILE A 452 -1.33 1.81 -30.66
N CYS A 453 -2.53 2.10 -31.17
CA CYS A 453 -2.97 1.62 -32.50
C CYS A 453 -2.13 2.14 -33.69
N ASN A 454 -1.54 3.32 -33.56
CA ASN A 454 -0.56 3.88 -34.51
C ASN A 454 0.18 5.07 -33.88
N GLU A 455 1.31 5.43 -34.50
CA GLU A 455 2.21 6.47 -34.02
C GLU A 455 1.52 7.85 -33.86
N LYS A 456 0.69 8.25 -34.83
CA LYS A 456 -0.01 9.55 -34.81
C LYS A 456 -0.99 9.65 -33.63
N VAL A 457 -1.74 8.58 -33.37
CA VAL A 457 -2.71 8.52 -32.27
C VAL A 457 -1.95 8.51 -30.93
N TYR A 458 -0.88 7.73 -30.85
CA TYR A 458 -0.04 7.68 -29.66
C TYR A 458 0.49 9.06 -29.28
N TYR A 459 1.18 9.76 -30.22
CA TYR A 459 1.76 11.07 -29.90
C TYR A 459 0.71 12.14 -29.61
N LYS A 460 -0.46 12.11 -30.26
CA LYS A 460 -1.56 13.01 -29.92
C LYS A 460 -2.07 12.77 -28.49
N LEU A 461 -2.16 11.51 -28.04
CA LEU A 461 -2.53 11.18 -26.68
C LEU A 461 -1.41 11.59 -25.70
N TYR A 462 -0.17 11.30 -26.05
CA TYR A 462 1.01 11.63 -25.26
C TYR A 462 1.10 13.14 -25.00
N ASP A 463 1.01 13.96 -26.02
CA ASP A 463 1.11 15.41 -25.90
C ASP A 463 -0.03 15.93 -24.99
N ARG A 464 -1.28 15.48 -25.22
CA ARG A 464 -2.40 15.79 -24.32
C ARG A 464 -2.16 15.35 -22.88
N PHE A 465 -1.61 14.16 -22.67
CA PHE A 465 -1.30 13.64 -21.34
C PHE A 465 -0.26 14.51 -20.64
N VAL A 466 0.80 14.93 -21.34
CA VAL A 466 1.83 15.80 -20.77
C VAL A 466 1.25 17.15 -20.40
N ASP A 467 0.44 17.76 -21.27
CA ASP A 467 -0.22 19.05 -20.99
C ASP A 467 -1.08 18.96 -19.72
N LYS A 468 -1.92 17.91 -19.61
CA LYS A 468 -2.79 17.71 -18.45
C LYS A 468 -2.02 17.40 -17.17
N LEU A 469 -0.94 16.64 -17.28
CA LEU A 469 -0.06 16.36 -16.15
C LEU A 469 0.61 17.63 -15.61
N ASP A 470 1.11 18.49 -16.51
CA ASP A 470 1.76 19.74 -16.13
C ASP A 470 0.72 20.76 -15.57
N GLU A 471 -0.51 20.83 -16.13
CA GLU A 471 -1.63 21.63 -15.59
C GLU A 471 -2.04 21.22 -14.17
N SER A 472 -2.03 19.92 -13.89
CA SER A 472 -2.47 19.37 -12.58
C SER A 472 -1.55 19.72 -11.41
N LYS A 473 -0.30 20.08 -11.70
CA LYS A 473 0.76 20.32 -10.71
C LYS A 473 1.01 19.18 -9.71
N ILE A 474 0.48 17.98 -10.00
CA ILE A 474 0.59 16.81 -9.12
C ILE A 474 2.04 16.41 -8.83
N LEU A 475 2.97 16.77 -9.72
CA LEU A 475 4.39 16.50 -9.58
C LEU A 475 5.17 17.60 -8.84
N SER A 476 4.52 18.69 -8.40
CA SER A 476 5.15 19.79 -7.67
C SER A 476 5.07 19.57 -6.15
N ASP A 477 6.22 19.38 -5.50
CA ASP A 477 6.29 19.23 -4.05
C ASP A 477 5.85 20.51 -3.32
N GLU A 478 6.20 21.69 -3.85
CA GLU A 478 5.79 22.97 -3.30
C GLU A 478 4.27 23.12 -3.35
N TYR A 479 3.65 22.87 -4.49
CA TYR A 479 2.19 22.95 -4.65
C TYR A 479 1.49 21.92 -3.75
N TYR A 480 2.01 20.69 -3.65
CA TYR A 480 1.50 19.68 -2.74
C TYR A 480 1.54 20.17 -1.29
N THR A 481 2.67 20.72 -0.87
CA THR A 481 2.87 21.20 0.50
C THR A 481 1.96 22.38 0.82
N ASP A 482 1.77 23.32 -0.13
CA ASP A 482 0.84 24.44 0.03
C ASP A 482 -0.59 23.92 0.23
N LYS A 483 -1.02 22.95 -0.57
CA LYS A 483 -2.34 22.31 -0.44
C LYS A 483 -2.50 21.58 0.87
N LEU A 484 -1.50 20.85 1.32
CA LEU A 484 -1.51 20.18 2.62
C LEU A 484 -1.60 21.18 3.78
N ALA A 485 -0.78 22.23 3.76
CA ALA A 485 -0.78 23.26 4.79
C ALA A 485 -2.10 24.04 4.83
N GLU A 486 -2.63 24.42 3.65
CA GLU A 486 -3.94 25.06 3.50
C GLU A 486 -5.06 24.17 4.10
N THR A 487 -5.06 22.89 3.74
CA THR A 487 -6.04 21.91 4.22
C THR A 487 -6.00 21.77 5.73
N ILE A 488 -4.81 21.63 6.34
CA ILE A 488 -4.64 21.53 7.80
C ILE A 488 -5.11 22.81 8.50
N ASN A 489 -4.75 23.99 7.99
CA ASN A 489 -5.15 25.28 8.59
C ASN A 489 -6.67 25.50 8.48
N ASN A 490 -7.28 25.22 7.34
CA ASN A 490 -8.73 25.35 7.12
C ASN A 490 -9.51 24.38 8.02
N PHE A 491 -9.06 23.14 8.10
CA PHE A 491 -9.62 22.15 9.01
C PHE A 491 -9.59 22.65 10.45
N TYR A 492 -8.45 23.12 10.94
CA TYR A 492 -8.31 23.56 12.31
C TYR A 492 -9.16 24.80 12.62
N SER A 493 -9.23 25.74 11.69
CA SER A 493 -10.07 26.95 11.84
C SER A 493 -11.56 26.61 11.96
N ASN A 494 -12.01 25.54 11.28
CA ASN A 494 -13.39 25.05 11.36
C ASN A 494 -13.64 24.15 12.59
N TYR A 495 -12.64 23.42 13.05
CA TYR A 495 -12.72 22.57 14.23
C TYR A 495 -13.00 23.37 15.53
N LYS A 496 -12.56 24.63 15.59
CA LYS A 496 -12.74 25.51 16.75
C LYS A 496 -14.10 26.17 16.83
N LYS A 497 -14.86 26.24 15.74
CA LYS A 497 -16.21 26.81 15.72
C LYS A 497 -17.22 25.79 16.25
#